data_a7a7c3c147f390b30513d0ec9f86fb0a
#
_entry.id   a7a7c3c147f390b30513d0ec9f86fb0a
#
_cell.length_a   1.000
_cell.length_b   1.000
_cell.length_c   1.000
_cell.angle_alpha   90.00
_cell.angle_beta   90.00
_cell.angle_gamma   90.00
#
_symmetry.space_group_name_H-M   'P 1'
#
loop_
_entity.id
_entity.type
_entity.pdbx_description
1 polymer ?
#
loop_
_entity_poly.entity_id
_entity_poly.type
_entity_poly.pdbx_seq_one_letter_code
_entity_poly.pdbx_strand_id
1 'polypeptide(L)'
;ESAVHLIYGAAGTGKTTLVNHISKLLEGKKKIYLAKTNPAVENLRRKVTCCDRSDEFTTIDKFVRSGWYETSNYDLVVVDECSAVKNEDILKVINRAEDAALLLVGDTYQIEAIGFGNWFSIIRNVLPDRCCHELTIPHRSPDEQLQRIWEEVRNIDKHFPYALSR
;
A
#
# COMPACT_ATOMS: atom_id res chain seq x y z
N GLU A 1 8.50 -13.17 -14.15
CA GLU A 1 7.30 -12.35 -13.90
C GLU A 1 7.53 -11.53 -12.65
N SER A 2 7.08 -10.28 -12.63
CA SER A 2 7.32 -9.39 -11.50
C SER A 2 6.47 -9.83 -10.31
N ALA A 3 7.10 -10.13 -9.17
CA ALA A 3 6.42 -10.47 -7.93
C ALA A 3 5.96 -9.23 -7.14
N VAL A 4 6.22 -8.01 -7.64
CA VAL A 4 5.89 -6.75 -6.95
C VAL A 4 4.85 -5.99 -7.74
N HIS A 5 3.75 -5.64 -7.09
CA HIS A 5 2.70 -4.78 -7.63
C HIS A 5 2.43 -3.58 -6.73
N LEU A 6 2.14 -2.44 -7.34
CA LEU A 6 1.86 -1.18 -6.68
C LEU A 6 0.43 -0.74 -6.97
N ILE A 7 -0.35 -0.52 -5.92
CA ILE A 7 -1.68 0.12 -5.98
C ILE A 7 -1.60 1.47 -5.28
N TYR A 8 -1.92 2.53 -5.98
CA TYR A 8 -1.87 3.86 -5.42
C TYR A 8 -3.07 4.71 -5.85
N GLY A 9 -3.32 5.78 -5.11
CA GLY A 9 -4.41 6.72 -5.36
C GLY A 9 -4.80 7.47 -4.10
N ALA A 10 -5.59 8.51 -4.24
CA ALA A 10 -6.06 9.33 -3.14
C ALA A 10 -6.87 8.53 -2.09
N ALA A 11 -7.09 9.12 -0.93
CA ALA A 11 -7.98 8.55 0.08
C ALA A 11 -9.40 8.35 -0.51
N GLY A 12 -10.01 7.19 -0.25
CA GLY A 12 -11.37 6.90 -0.72
C GLY A 12 -11.49 6.35 -2.14
N THR A 13 -10.39 6.13 -2.86
CA THR A 13 -10.41 5.59 -4.23
C THR A 13 -10.61 4.07 -4.31
N GLY A 14 -10.88 3.40 -3.19
CA GLY A 14 -11.17 1.96 -3.21
C GLY A 14 -9.96 1.03 -3.10
N LYS A 15 -8.79 1.53 -2.68
CA LYS A 15 -7.58 0.70 -2.51
C LYS A 15 -7.85 -0.56 -1.67
N THR A 16 -8.46 -0.41 -0.50
CA THR A 16 -8.79 -1.54 0.37
C THR A 16 -9.84 -2.48 -0.23
N THR A 17 -10.78 -1.95 -1.02
CA THR A 17 -11.75 -2.77 -1.76
C THR A 17 -11.03 -3.65 -2.78
N LEU A 18 -10.05 -3.11 -3.49
CA LEU A 18 -9.24 -3.86 -4.44
C LEU A 18 -8.39 -4.92 -3.72
N VAL A 19 -7.81 -4.59 -2.55
CA VAL A 19 -7.12 -5.58 -1.70
C VAL A 19 -8.05 -6.73 -1.31
N ASN A 20 -9.30 -6.44 -0.94
CA ASN A 20 -10.30 -7.48 -0.66
C ASN A 20 -10.56 -8.40 -1.87
N HIS A 21 -10.70 -7.82 -3.07
CA HIS A 21 -10.91 -8.62 -4.28
C HIS A 21 -9.71 -9.51 -4.58
N ILE A 22 -8.48 -8.99 -4.46
CA ILE A 22 -7.24 -9.78 -4.61
C ILE A 22 -7.18 -10.89 -3.57
N SER A 23 -7.51 -10.60 -2.32
CA SER A 23 -7.53 -11.58 -1.23
C SER A 23 -8.50 -12.72 -1.51
N LYS A 24 -9.67 -12.40 -2.07
CA LYS A 24 -10.67 -13.39 -2.48
C LYS A 24 -10.20 -14.26 -3.64
N LEU A 25 -9.55 -13.67 -4.63
CA LEU A 25 -8.99 -14.41 -5.77
C LEU A 25 -7.85 -15.36 -5.34
N LEU A 26 -7.19 -15.06 -4.23
CA LEU A 26 -6.13 -15.86 -3.63
C LEU A 26 -6.63 -16.64 -2.39
N GLU A 27 -7.90 -17.06 -2.39
CA GLU A 27 -8.45 -17.94 -1.36
C GLU A 27 -7.65 -19.26 -1.28
N GLY A 28 -7.36 -19.71 -0.05
CA GLY A 28 -6.50 -20.87 0.20
C GLY A 28 -5.00 -20.59 0.13
N LYS A 29 -4.59 -19.36 -0.25
CA LYS A 29 -3.20 -18.91 -0.21
C LYS A 29 -2.94 -18.17 1.08
N LYS A 30 -1.80 -18.42 1.73
CA LYS A 30 -1.43 -17.78 2.99
C LYS A 30 -0.96 -16.34 2.74
N LYS A 31 -1.63 -15.38 3.37
CA LYS A 31 -1.36 -13.96 3.19
C LYS A 31 -0.98 -13.29 4.52
N ILE A 32 -0.11 -12.29 4.45
CA ILE A 32 0.18 -11.41 5.59
C ILE A 32 -0.07 -9.96 5.19
N TYR A 33 -0.73 -9.23 6.09
CA TYR A 33 -1.09 -7.83 5.92
C TYR A 33 -0.32 -6.97 6.91
N LEU A 34 0.45 -6.04 6.39
CA LEU A 34 1.36 -5.19 7.14
C LEU A 34 0.88 -3.75 7.13
N ALA A 35 0.98 -3.09 8.28
CA ALA A 35 0.80 -1.65 8.41
C ALA A 35 1.83 -1.06 9.37
N LYS A 36 2.02 0.26 9.36
CA LYS A 36 3.05 0.93 10.14
C LYS A 36 2.80 0.87 11.67
N THR A 37 1.53 0.95 12.09
CA THR A 37 1.14 1.07 13.50
C THR A 37 0.07 0.05 13.88
N ASN A 38 -0.04 -0.27 15.18
CA ASN A 38 -1.09 -1.17 15.66
C ASN A 38 -2.53 -0.67 15.32
N PRO A 39 -2.88 0.61 15.48
CA PRO A 39 -4.18 1.11 15.04
C PRO A 39 -4.43 0.92 13.54
N ALA A 40 -3.41 1.11 12.70
CA ALA A 40 -3.52 0.88 11.26
C ALA A 40 -3.74 -0.61 10.94
N VAL A 41 -3.05 -1.52 11.65
CA VAL A 41 -3.25 -2.98 11.55
C VAL A 41 -4.70 -3.35 11.90
N GLU A 42 -5.23 -2.83 13.01
CA GLU A 42 -6.61 -3.11 13.42
C GLU A 42 -7.64 -2.54 12.42
N ASN A 43 -7.38 -1.36 11.88
CA ASN A 43 -8.21 -0.76 10.83
C ASN A 43 -8.19 -1.62 9.55
N LEU A 44 -7.01 -2.10 9.15
CA LEU A 44 -6.82 -2.98 8.00
C LEU A 44 -7.56 -4.32 8.21
N ARG A 45 -7.42 -4.94 9.39
CA ARG A 45 -8.12 -6.18 9.78
C ARG A 45 -9.64 -6.06 9.69
N ARG A 46 -10.20 -4.91 10.09
CA ARG A 46 -11.65 -4.66 9.98
C ARG A 46 -12.13 -4.46 8.55
N LYS A 47 -11.27 -3.95 7.68
CA LYS A 47 -11.61 -3.64 6.28
C LYS A 47 -11.39 -4.81 5.33
N VAL A 48 -10.39 -5.64 5.61
CA VAL A 48 -10.12 -6.85 4.83
C VAL A 48 -10.99 -7.97 5.36
N THR A 49 -12.16 -8.15 4.74
CA THR A 49 -13.17 -9.12 5.16
C THR A 49 -13.05 -10.47 4.45
N CYS A 50 -12.34 -10.50 3.32
CA CYS A 50 -12.08 -11.72 2.53
C CYS A 50 -10.71 -12.30 2.93
N CYS A 51 -10.54 -12.65 4.20
CA CYS A 51 -9.33 -13.29 4.70
C CYS A 51 -9.60 -14.69 5.22
N ASP A 52 -8.62 -15.56 5.08
CA ASP A 52 -8.63 -16.92 5.61
C ASP A 52 -8.18 -16.95 7.07
N ARG A 53 -8.46 -18.05 7.79
CA ARG A 53 -8.01 -18.23 9.18
C ARG A 53 -6.49 -18.26 9.32
N SER A 54 -5.79 -18.61 8.25
CA SER A 54 -4.33 -18.67 8.18
C SER A 54 -3.68 -17.31 7.89
N ASP A 55 -4.48 -16.29 7.53
CA ASP A 55 -4.00 -14.97 7.21
C ASP A 55 -3.58 -14.21 8.47
N GLU A 56 -2.49 -13.48 8.36
CA GLU A 56 -1.90 -12.77 9.49
C GLU A 56 -1.93 -11.26 9.28
N PHE A 57 -2.06 -10.52 10.38
CA PHE A 57 -2.06 -9.06 10.41
C PHE A 57 -1.08 -8.58 11.47
N THR A 58 -0.10 -7.79 11.08
CA THR A 58 0.93 -7.33 12.01
C THR A 58 1.54 -5.99 11.60
N THR A 59 2.34 -5.39 12.47
CA THR A 59 3.09 -4.19 12.10
C THR A 59 4.35 -4.56 11.32
N ILE A 60 4.80 -3.63 10.46
CA ILE A 60 6.06 -3.75 9.72
C ILE A 60 7.21 -4.03 10.68
N ASP A 61 7.27 -3.31 11.80
CA ASP A 61 8.34 -3.48 12.80
C ASP A 61 8.38 -4.91 13.38
N LYS A 62 7.23 -5.48 13.73
CA LYS A 62 7.15 -6.88 14.20
C LYS A 62 7.54 -7.85 13.10
N PHE A 63 7.02 -7.66 11.88
CA PHE A 63 7.37 -8.51 10.74
C PHE A 63 8.86 -8.54 10.47
N VAL A 64 9.52 -7.38 10.54
CA VAL A 64 10.96 -7.25 10.23
C VAL A 64 11.86 -7.79 11.36
N ARG A 65 11.47 -7.58 12.63
CA ARG A 65 12.32 -7.92 13.79
C ARG A 65 12.08 -9.31 14.35
N SER A 66 10.90 -9.88 14.15
CA SER A 66 10.54 -11.15 14.73
C SER A 66 11.00 -12.31 13.85
N GLY A 67 11.68 -13.30 14.45
CA GLY A 67 11.98 -14.57 13.81
C GLY A 67 10.75 -15.48 13.56
N TRP A 68 9.57 -15.10 14.07
CA TRP A 68 8.34 -15.89 13.93
C TRP A 68 7.75 -15.85 12.52
N TYR A 69 8.00 -14.76 11.77
CA TYR A 69 7.47 -14.60 10.41
C TYR A 69 8.50 -15.13 9.41
N GLU A 70 8.46 -16.42 9.17
CA GLU A 70 9.24 -17.03 8.09
C GLU A 70 8.54 -16.73 6.75
N THR A 71 9.22 -16.04 5.88
CA THR A 71 8.66 -15.56 4.60
C THR A 71 8.36 -16.65 3.62
N SER A 72 9.06 -17.78 3.69
CA SER A 72 8.74 -19.01 2.95
C SER A 72 7.32 -19.55 3.20
N ASN A 73 6.63 -19.02 4.21
CA ASN A 73 5.28 -19.43 4.59
C ASN A 73 4.17 -18.57 3.96
N TYR A 74 4.49 -17.47 3.26
CA TYR A 74 3.47 -16.60 2.67
C TYR A 74 3.51 -16.61 1.15
N ASP A 75 2.34 -16.70 0.54
CA ASP A 75 2.17 -16.53 -0.90
C ASP A 75 2.06 -15.05 -1.28
N LEU A 76 1.55 -14.21 -0.35
CA LEU A 76 1.36 -12.77 -0.57
C LEU A 76 1.69 -11.97 0.69
N VAL A 77 2.47 -10.92 0.52
CA VAL A 77 2.72 -9.86 1.51
C VAL A 77 2.07 -8.57 1.05
N VAL A 78 1.13 -8.05 1.82
CA VAL A 78 0.45 -6.77 1.55
C VAL A 78 0.98 -5.71 2.50
N VAL A 79 1.43 -4.58 1.99
CA VAL A 79 1.86 -3.42 2.81
C VAL A 79 0.90 -2.27 2.58
N ASP A 80 0.07 -1.95 3.57
CA ASP A 80 -0.87 -0.83 3.50
C ASP A 80 -0.24 0.47 4.02
N GLU A 81 -0.72 1.61 3.49
CA GLU A 81 -0.19 2.95 3.77
C GLU A 81 1.34 3.04 3.57
N CYS A 82 1.85 2.33 2.55
CA CYS A 82 3.27 2.16 2.34
C CYS A 82 4.00 3.48 2.00
N SER A 83 3.32 4.51 1.52
CA SER A 83 3.86 5.86 1.32
C SER A 83 4.41 6.49 2.60
N ALA A 84 3.88 6.10 3.77
CA ALA A 84 4.34 6.58 5.08
C ALA A 84 5.47 5.72 5.70
N VAL A 85 5.96 4.71 5.00
CA VAL A 85 7.01 3.80 5.47
C VAL A 85 8.39 4.34 5.08
N LYS A 86 9.35 4.28 6.00
CA LYS A 86 10.73 4.72 5.75
C LYS A 86 11.44 3.79 4.75
N ASN A 87 12.43 4.34 4.03
CA ASN A 87 13.26 3.59 3.08
C ASN A 87 13.90 2.34 3.70
N GLU A 88 14.44 2.46 4.92
CA GLU A 88 15.08 1.34 5.63
C GLU A 88 14.10 0.21 5.95
N ASP A 89 12.88 0.55 6.35
CA ASP A 89 11.88 -0.44 6.77
C ASP A 89 11.30 -1.16 5.56
N ILE A 90 11.00 -0.42 4.47
CA ILE A 90 10.51 -1.07 3.25
C ILE A 90 11.56 -1.97 2.60
N LEU A 91 12.83 -1.57 2.63
CA LEU A 91 13.92 -2.42 2.13
C LEU A 91 14.00 -3.74 2.89
N LYS A 92 13.85 -3.70 4.23
CA LYS A 92 13.80 -4.91 5.04
C LYS A 92 12.60 -5.79 4.72
N VAL A 93 11.42 -5.16 4.47
CA VAL A 93 10.22 -5.90 4.04
C VAL A 93 10.45 -6.58 2.69
N ILE A 94 10.99 -5.86 1.70
CA ILE A 94 11.28 -6.40 0.37
C ILE A 94 12.26 -7.59 0.46
N ASN A 95 13.35 -7.43 1.19
CA ASN A 95 14.33 -8.49 1.37
C ASN A 95 13.74 -9.71 2.08
N ARG A 96 12.80 -9.48 2.99
CA ARG A 96 12.17 -10.56 3.75
C ARG A 96 11.00 -11.22 2.99
N ALA A 97 10.43 -10.55 2.00
CA ALA A 97 9.36 -11.06 1.14
C ALA A 97 9.88 -11.74 -0.14
N GLU A 98 11.15 -12.19 -0.15
CA GLU A 98 11.87 -12.65 -1.35
C GLU A 98 11.11 -13.71 -2.17
N ASP A 99 10.43 -14.64 -1.49
CA ASP A 99 9.71 -15.75 -2.11
C ASP A 99 8.20 -15.49 -2.28
N ALA A 100 7.68 -14.38 -1.73
CA ALA A 100 6.27 -14.04 -1.78
C ALA A 100 5.98 -12.97 -2.84
N ALA A 101 4.76 -12.97 -3.36
CA ALA A 101 4.27 -11.81 -4.10
C ALA A 101 4.11 -10.61 -3.15
N LEU A 102 4.54 -9.42 -3.56
CA LEU A 102 4.49 -8.20 -2.77
C LEU A 102 3.49 -7.21 -3.35
N LEU A 103 2.47 -6.84 -2.57
CA LEU A 103 1.47 -5.85 -2.92
C LEU A 103 1.67 -4.60 -2.06
N LEU A 104 2.13 -3.53 -2.68
CA LEU A 104 2.36 -2.24 -2.05
C LEU A 104 1.13 -1.36 -2.27
N VAL A 105 0.52 -0.88 -1.20
CA VAL A 105 -0.69 -0.04 -1.24
C VAL A 105 -0.39 1.30 -0.59
N GLY A 106 -0.54 2.38 -1.34
CA GLY A 106 -0.18 3.71 -0.83
C GLY A 106 -0.99 4.86 -1.41
N ASP A 107 -0.70 6.03 -0.90
CA ASP A 107 -1.30 7.28 -1.35
C ASP A 107 -0.20 8.26 -1.72
N THR A 108 -0.18 8.68 -2.97
CA THR A 108 0.83 9.62 -3.48
C THR A 108 0.60 11.06 -3.00
N TYR A 109 -0.57 11.34 -2.45
CA TYR A 109 -0.96 12.65 -1.94
C TYR A 109 -0.86 12.75 -0.40
N GLN A 110 -0.53 11.66 0.28
CA GLN A 110 -0.22 11.71 1.70
C GLN A 110 1.18 12.26 1.93
N ILE A 111 1.36 12.89 3.09
CA ILE A 111 2.66 13.41 3.55
C ILE A 111 3.67 12.26 3.50
N GLU A 112 4.76 12.48 2.79
CA GLU A 112 5.89 11.56 2.74
C GLU A 112 6.40 11.27 4.17
N ALA A 113 6.95 10.10 4.37
CA ALA A 113 7.48 9.71 5.67
C ALA A 113 8.50 10.75 6.18
N ILE A 114 8.34 11.20 7.42
CA ILE A 114 9.30 12.08 8.09
C ILE A 114 10.64 11.36 8.13
N GLY A 115 11.64 11.87 7.42
CA GLY A 115 12.93 11.25 7.23
C GLY A 115 13.19 10.93 5.74
N PHE A 116 14.21 10.14 5.45
CA PHE A 116 14.51 9.68 4.08
C PHE A 116 13.45 8.67 3.61
N GLY A 117 12.36 9.14 3.03
CA GLY A 117 11.17 8.35 2.74
C GLY A 117 10.54 8.58 1.37
N ASN A 118 11.28 8.99 0.35
CA ASN A 118 10.76 9.21 -1.02
C ASN A 118 10.75 7.96 -1.91
N TRP A 119 11.04 6.78 -1.37
CA TRP A 119 11.11 5.53 -2.12
C TRP A 119 9.82 5.24 -2.89
N PHE A 120 8.67 5.62 -2.33
CA PHE A 120 7.38 5.37 -2.93
C PHE A 120 7.19 6.13 -4.25
N SER A 121 7.66 7.37 -4.31
CA SER A 121 7.66 8.16 -5.55
C SER A 121 8.65 7.61 -6.57
N ILE A 122 9.77 7.04 -6.11
CA ILE A 122 10.81 6.47 -6.97
C ILE A 122 10.34 5.14 -7.56
N ILE A 123 9.77 4.25 -6.77
CA ILE A 123 9.41 2.90 -7.21
C ILE A 123 8.38 2.90 -8.34
N ARG A 124 7.50 3.89 -8.38
CA ARG A 124 6.56 4.11 -9.49
C ARG A 124 7.24 4.26 -10.85
N ASN A 125 8.45 4.86 -10.86
CA ASN A 125 9.20 5.09 -12.08
C ASN A 125 10.14 3.93 -12.44
N VAL A 126 10.32 2.98 -11.52
CA VAL A 126 11.21 1.82 -11.68
C VAL A 126 10.43 0.56 -12.04
N LEU A 127 9.25 0.39 -11.47
CA LEU A 127 8.41 -0.77 -11.78
C LEU A 127 7.83 -0.65 -13.21
N PRO A 128 7.68 -1.77 -13.93
CA PRO A 128 6.97 -1.77 -15.20
C PRO A 128 5.51 -1.27 -15.05
N ASP A 129 4.99 -0.56 -16.04
CA ASP A 129 3.63 0.01 -16.01
C ASP A 129 2.55 -1.03 -15.66
N ARG A 130 2.70 -2.28 -16.15
CA ARG A 130 1.79 -3.39 -15.85
C ARG A 130 1.73 -3.75 -14.36
N CYS A 131 2.69 -3.30 -13.56
CA CYS A 131 2.78 -3.55 -12.11
C CYS A 131 2.31 -2.34 -11.29
N CYS A 132 1.96 -1.22 -11.94
CA CYS A 132 1.57 0.03 -11.30
C CYS A 132 0.11 0.34 -11.63
N HIS A 133 -0.75 0.39 -10.60
CA HIS A 133 -2.18 0.55 -10.75
C HIS A 133 -2.66 1.80 -10.00
N GLU A 134 -3.00 2.86 -10.75
CA GLU A 134 -3.55 4.08 -10.18
C GLU A 134 -5.06 4.01 -10.07
N LEU A 135 -5.58 4.24 -8.87
CA LEU A 135 -7.00 4.40 -8.61
C LEU A 135 -7.35 5.90 -8.56
N THR A 136 -8.05 6.37 -9.58
CA THR A 136 -8.31 7.80 -9.77
C THR A 136 -9.67 8.27 -9.29
N ILE A 137 -10.66 7.36 -9.18
CA ILE A 137 -12.05 7.71 -8.87
C ILE A 137 -12.31 7.60 -7.36
N PRO A 138 -12.59 8.71 -6.65
CA PRO A 138 -12.96 8.65 -5.23
C PRO A 138 -14.40 8.14 -5.07
N HIS A 139 -14.58 7.06 -4.31
CA HIS A 139 -15.91 6.47 -4.03
C HIS A 139 -16.46 6.85 -2.66
N ARG A 140 -15.70 7.60 -1.83
CA ARG A 140 -16.08 7.90 -0.45
C ARG A 140 -17.04 9.05 -0.27
N SER A 141 -17.12 9.95 -1.23
CA SER A 141 -18.04 11.10 -1.14
C SER A 141 -19.05 11.05 -2.26
N PRO A 142 -20.35 11.00 -1.96
CA PRO A 142 -21.41 11.23 -2.94
C PRO A 142 -21.52 12.72 -3.34
N ASP A 143 -20.77 13.60 -2.66
CA ASP A 143 -20.79 15.04 -2.92
C ASP A 143 -19.91 15.36 -4.13
N GLU A 144 -20.56 15.65 -5.25
CA GLU A 144 -19.91 16.05 -6.51
C GLU A 144 -19.02 17.29 -6.36
N GLN A 145 -19.35 18.17 -5.42
CA GLN A 145 -18.59 19.39 -5.18
C GLN A 145 -17.24 19.08 -4.52
N LEU A 146 -17.23 18.14 -3.56
CA LEU A 146 -16.02 17.62 -2.96
C LEU A 146 -15.15 16.86 -3.98
N GLN A 147 -15.77 16.09 -4.86
CA GLN A 147 -15.04 15.39 -5.93
C GLN A 147 -14.36 16.38 -6.88
N ARG A 148 -15.02 17.46 -7.27
CA ARG A 148 -14.43 18.53 -8.11
C ARG A 148 -13.25 19.20 -7.42
N ILE A 149 -13.38 19.56 -6.14
CA ILE A 149 -12.29 20.15 -5.35
C ILE A 149 -11.08 19.20 -5.30
N TRP A 150 -11.31 17.91 -5.11
CA TRP A 150 -10.26 16.90 -5.13
C TRP A 150 -9.54 16.80 -6.50
N GLU A 151 -10.30 16.87 -7.59
CA GLU A 151 -9.74 16.87 -8.94
C GLU A 151 -8.94 18.14 -9.22
N GLU A 152 -9.42 19.29 -8.77
CA GLU A 152 -8.71 20.57 -8.91
C GLU A 152 -7.39 20.57 -8.13
N VAL A 153 -7.38 20.14 -6.87
CA VAL A 153 -6.17 20.05 -6.05
C VAL A 153 -5.15 19.08 -6.68
N ARG A 154 -5.62 17.96 -7.21
CA ARG A 154 -4.79 16.98 -7.92
C ARG A 154 -4.14 17.53 -9.19
N ASN A 155 -4.87 18.38 -9.91
CA ASN A 155 -4.37 19.01 -11.12
C ASN A 155 -3.37 20.13 -10.82
N ILE A 156 -3.49 20.82 -9.69
CA ILE A 156 -2.50 21.80 -9.22
C ILE A 156 -1.14 21.12 -9.03
N ASP A 157 -1.09 19.97 -8.36
CA ASP A 157 0.15 19.23 -8.11
C ASP A 157 0.82 18.74 -9.40
N LYS A 158 0.03 18.32 -10.39
CA LYS A 158 0.54 17.94 -11.72
C LYS A 158 1.15 19.11 -12.52
N HIS A 159 0.63 20.32 -12.32
CA HIS A 159 1.10 21.51 -13.04
C HIS A 159 2.30 22.18 -12.36
N PHE A 160 2.49 21.96 -11.04
CA PHE A 160 3.56 22.57 -10.27
C PHE A 160 4.33 21.54 -9.42
N PRO A 161 4.94 20.51 -10.03
CA PRO A 161 5.58 19.41 -9.30
C PRO A 161 6.75 19.86 -8.41
N TYR A 162 7.23 21.09 -8.53
CA TYR A 162 8.35 21.65 -7.76
C TYR A 162 7.98 22.80 -6.81
N ALA A 163 6.72 23.22 -6.75
CA ALA A 163 6.32 24.39 -5.97
C ALA A 163 6.15 24.09 -4.46
N LEU A 164 6.00 22.82 -4.08
CA LEU A 164 5.78 22.38 -2.70
C LEU A 164 7.01 21.73 -2.04
N SER A 165 8.16 21.73 -2.70
CA SER A 165 9.39 21.13 -2.17
C SER A 165 10.37 22.14 -1.55
N ARG A 166 9.87 23.24 -0.98
CA ARG A 166 10.66 24.21 -0.20
C ARG A 166 10.17 24.34 1.23
#